data_283bb8a7fb928f94be4c16f3be07aa58
#
_entry.id   283bb8a7fb928f94be4c16f3be07aa58
#
_cell.length_a   1.000
_cell.length_b   1.000
_cell.length_c   1.000
_cell.angle_alpha   90.00
_cell.angle_beta   90.00
_cell.angle_gamma   90.00
#
_symmetry.space_group_name_H-M   'P 1'
#
loop_
_entity.id
_entity.type
_entity.pdbx_description
1 polymer ?
#
loop_
_entity_poly.entity_id
_entity_poly.type
_entity_poly.pdbx_seq_one_letter_code
_entity_poly.pdbx_strand_id
1 'polypeptide(L)'
;MELEKLALGEKKEYPEWDIKDLTLMSPGPTQGAPNVRKVRSYNVSSPIVDKRFFDFYKETCEKMAQILDTKSTFYIMNGEGILGLEAACASMTEKGDRVLVLDNGVYGKGFADFIELYQGEAVVVSFDYHRPIDAKELKVYLEKDHDFKYATLVHSDTPSGILNPVETLCPLLKSYGIMTVVDSVTGMFGDELSIDKAQIDICCGGSQKALSAPPGLTMVAVSETARKAMHERKTPIASFYANLLTFETYYEDMHFPYTQPISDIYGLRAALEDVERDTNRFWRHKVIAKAVRQTLSEAGVKLYLEDGYASTVTAFYVPDGLTDKQIMDEMLEKHHIIISGSLGDLKGKLMRIGHMGNNANVTDVKNTLSALTQVLQAHDISVKEDMGEAFVRCIEEME
;
A
#
# COMPACT_ATOMS: atom_id res chain seq x y z
N MET A 1 -49.26 -0.32 -26.72
CA MET A 1 -48.23 -0.70 -25.74
C MET A 1 -48.07 0.52 -24.83
N GLU A 2 -48.53 0.39 -23.61
CA GLU A 2 -48.59 1.55 -22.67
C GLU A 2 -47.20 2.04 -22.33
N LEU A 3 -46.92 3.31 -22.59
CA LEU A 3 -45.66 3.99 -22.30
C LEU A 3 -45.24 3.85 -20.81
N GLU A 4 -46.21 3.68 -19.90
CA GLU A 4 -45.97 3.42 -18.47
C GLU A 4 -45.20 2.13 -18.20
N LYS A 5 -45.30 1.11 -19.09
CA LYS A 5 -44.54 -0.15 -18.97
C LYS A 5 -43.06 -0.01 -19.39
N LEU A 6 -42.72 1.10 -20.04
CA LEU A 6 -41.34 1.43 -20.43
C LEU A 6 -40.69 2.43 -19.48
N ALA A 7 -41.46 3.00 -18.54
CA ALA A 7 -40.90 3.84 -17.50
C ALA A 7 -40.15 2.97 -16.47
N LEU A 8 -38.97 3.40 -16.06
CA LEU A 8 -38.34 2.87 -14.86
C LEU A 8 -39.31 3.13 -13.70
N GLY A 9 -39.74 2.08 -12.99
CA GLY A 9 -40.59 2.20 -11.81
C GLY A 9 -39.96 3.18 -10.79
N GLU A 10 -40.81 3.60 -9.81
CA GLU A 10 -40.32 4.48 -8.72
C GLU A 10 -38.99 3.99 -8.21
N LYS A 11 -38.01 4.90 -8.10
CA LYS A 11 -36.71 4.61 -7.50
C LYS A 11 -36.98 4.10 -6.08
N LYS A 12 -36.82 2.79 -5.90
CA LYS A 12 -36.90 2.20 -4.56
C LYS A 12 -35.91 2.90 -3.67
N GLU A 13 -36.36 3.34 -2.49
CA GLU A 13 -35.43 3.72 -1.42
C GLU A 13 -34.51 2.54 -1.18
N TYR A 14 -33.22 2.82 -1.09
CA TYR A 14 -32.24 1.77 -0.80
C TYR A 14 -32.55 1.16 0.57
N PRO A 15 -32.42 -0.16 0.74
CA PRO A 15 -32.55 -0.75 2.06
C PRO A 15 -31.55 -0.06 2.98
N GLU A 16 -31.99 0.38 4.15
CA GLU A 16 -31.09 0.78 5.22
C GLU A 16 -30.29 -0.47 5.64
N TRP A 17 -29.06 -0.52 5.22
CA TRP A 17 -28.15 -1.52 5.73
C TRP A 17 -27.67 -1.07 7.11
N ASP A 18 -27.76 -1.95 8.10
CA ASP A 18 -27.22 -1.71 9.44
C ASP A 18 -25.67 -1.75 9.37
N ILE A 19 -25.10 -0.71 8.74
CA ILE A 19 -23.66 -0.50 8.66
C ILE A 19 -23.32 0.46 9.79
N LYS A 20 -22.75 -0.11 10.86
CA LYS A 20 -22.27 0.69 11.99
C LYS A 20 -21.06 1.51 11.57
N ASP A 21 -20.95 2.72 12.12
CA ASP A 21 -19.72 3.49 12.01
C ASP A 21 -18.59 2.78 12.76
N LEU A 22 -17.59 2.33 12.01
CA LEU A 22 -16.42 1.62 12.51
C LEU A 22 -15.17 2.49 12.32
N THR A 23 -14.27 2.45 13.28
CA THR A 23 -12.94 3.04 13.13
C THR A 23 -12.00 1.99 12.55
N LEU A 24 -11.49 2.25 11.32
CA LEU A 24 -10.63 1.32 10.60
C LEU A 24 -9.16 1.56 10.96
N MET A 25 -8.65 0.83 11.93
CA MET A 25 -7.24 0.87 12.34
C MET A 25 -6.45 -0.36 11.90
N SER A 26 -6.98 -1.11 10.91
CA SER A 26 -6.22 -2.13 10.20
C SER A 26 -5.22 -1.50 9.23
N PRO A 27 -4.10 -2.18 8.86
CA PRO A 27 -3.13 -1.64 7.90
C PRO A 27 -3.61 -1.75 6.44
N GLY A 28 -4.81 -1.23 6.21
CA GLY A 28 -5.56 -1.19 4.95
C GLY A 28 -6.61 -2.30 4.82
N PRO A 29 -7.79 -1.95 4.25
CA PRO A 29 -8.17 -0.61 3.77
C PRO A 29 -8.23 0.43 4.89
N THR A 30 -7.93 1.69 4.55
CA THR A 30 -8.05 2.85 5.44
C THR A 30 -9.39 3.55 5.24
N GLN A 31 -9.75 4.42 6.17
CA GLN A 31 -11.00 5.17 6.11
C GLN A 31 -10.90 6.33 5.09
N GLY A 32 -11.76 6.31 4.07
CA GLY A 32 -11.88 7.41 3.12
C GLY A 32 -12.50 8.66 3.75
N ALA A 33 -11.97 9.85 3.44
CA ALA A 33 -12.53 11.13 3.90
C ALA A 33 -13.95 11.38 3.36
N PRO A 34 -14.76 12.24 4.01
CA PRO A 34 -16.11 12.55 3.55
C PRO A 34 -16.19 13.08 2.11
N ASN A 35 -15.23 13.93 1.68
CA ASN A 35 -15.13 14.44 0.31
C ASN A 35 -14.86 13.29 -0.69
N VAL A 36 -13.97 12.36 -0.35
CA VAL A 36 -13.66 11.17 -1.16
C VAL A 36 -14.93 10.31 -1.34
N ARG A 37 -15.67 10.06 -0.25
CA ARG A 37 -16.92 9.30 -0.32
C ARG A 37 -18.00 10.03 -1.15
N LYS A 38 -18.07 11.36 -1.03
CA LYS A 38 -19.06 12.19 -1.75
C LYS A 38 -18.82 12.15 -3.27
N VAL A 39 -17.60 12.35 -3.74
CA VAL A 39 -17.33 12.39 -5.20
C VAL A 39 -17.54 11.04 -5.88
N ARG A 40 -17.46 9.93 -5.13
CA ARG A 40 -17.79 8.60 -5.64
C ARG A 40 -19.26 8.42 -6.01
N SER A 41 -20.16 9.26 -5.53
CA SER A 41 -21.56 9.25 -5.95
C SER A 41 -21.76 9.87 -7.35
N TYR A 42 -20.74 10.51 -7.91
CA TYR A 42 -20.81 11.11 -9.24
C TYR A 42 -20.54 10.04 -10.30
N ASN A 43 -21.48 9.90 -11.23
CA ASN A 43 -21.37 9.02 -12.38
C ASN A 43 -21.87 9.75 -13.62
N VAL A 44 -21.12 10.76 -14.05
CA VAL A 44 -21.54 11.75 -15.06
C VAL A 44 -20.62 11.79 -16.28
N SER A 45 -19.83 10.74 -16.55
CA SER A 45 -18.90 10.66 -17.66
C SER A 45 -18.88 9.26 -18.28
N SER A 46 -18.14 9.11 -19.36
CA SER A 46 -17.91 7.83 -20.04
C SER A 46 -16.41 7.66 -20.33
N PRO A 47 -15.78 6.59 -19.84
CA PRO A 47 -14.37 6.33 -20.12
C PRO A 47 -14.13 5.78 -21.54
N ILE A 48 -15.17 5.76 -22.39
CA ILE A 48 -15.09 5.23 -23.75
C ILE A 48 -15.15 6.35 -24.80
N VAL A 49 -15.96 7.39 -24.55
CA VAL A 49 -16.25 8.41 -25.55
C VAL A 49 -16.13 9.85 -25.04
N ASP A 50 -15.97 10.06 -23.75
CA ASP A 50 -15.90 11.41 -23.17
C ASP A 50 -14.44 11.85 -23.00
N LYS A 51 -13.97 12.74 -23.91
CA LYS A 51 -12.60 13.30 -23.83
C LYS A 51 -12.29 13.91 -22.47
N ARG A 52 -13.27 14.50 -21.79
CA ARG A 52 -13.06 15.11 -20.46
C ARG A 52 -12.64 14.07 -19.43
N PHE A 53 -13.07 12.79 -19.56
CA PHE A 53 -12.61 11.73 -18.69
C PHE A 53 -11.15 11.35 -19.00
N PHE A 54 -10.75 11.31 -20.26
CA PHE A 54 -9.34 11.07 -20.62
C PHE A 54 -8.44 12.19 -20.10
N ASP A 55 -8.86 13.45 -20.25
CA ASP A 55 -8.13 14.59 -19.68
C ASP A 55 -8.01 14.47 -18.16
N PHE A 56 -9.11 14.16 -17.46
CA PHE A 56 -9.15 13.98 -16.01
C PHE A 56 -8.25 12.83 -15.52
N TYR A 57 -8.26 11.70 -16.22
CA TYR A 57 -7.39 10.56 -15.90
C TYR A 57 -5.91 10.94 -16.06
N LYS A 58 -5.56 11.57 -17.19
CA LYS A 58 -4.20 12.03 -17.46
C LYS A 58 -3.71 13.01 -16.40
N GLU A 59 -4.49 14.04 -16.10
CA GLU A 59 -4.18 15.01 -15.04
C GLU A 59 -4.04 14.35 -13.67
N THR A 60 -4.80 13.29 -13.40
CA THR A 60 -4.69 12.54 -12.15
C THR A 60 -3.37 11.78 -12.09
N CYS A 61 -2.92 11.16 -13.19
CA CYS A 61 -1.62 10.53 -13.32
C CYS A 61 -0.47 11.54 -13.18
N GLU A 62 -0.56 12.69 -13.85
CA GLU A 62 0.41 13.78 -13.75
C GLU A 62 0.51 14.35 -12.33
N LYS A 63 -0.63 14.47 -11.62
CA LYS A 63 -0.66 14.90 -10.22
C LYS A 63 0.09 13.92 -9.31
N MET A 64 -0.05 12.61 -9.51
CA MET A 64 0.75 11.62 -8.76
C MET A 64 2.24 11.80 -9.01
N ALA A 65 2.65 11.97 -10.26
CA ALA A 65 4.04 12.22 -10.61
C ALA A 65 4.60 13.50 -9.96
N GLN A 66 3.81 14.57 -9.90
CA GLN A 66 4.18 15.81 -9.22
C GLN A 66 4.35 15.63 -7.70
N ILE A 67 3.39 14.96 -7.03
CA ILE A 67 3.44 14.75 -5.58
C ILE A 67 4.65 13.88 -5.19
N LEU A 68 5.01 12.89 -6.03
CA LEU A 68 6.12 11.95 -5.77
C LEU A 68 7.45 12.38 -6.42
N ASP A 69 7.50 13.62 -6.94
CA ASP A 69 8.69 14.23 -7.57
C ASP A 69 9.39 13.28 -8.54
N THR A 70 8.64 12.82 -9.57
CA THR A 70 9.16 11.86 -10.54
C THR A 70 8.77 12.23 -11.98
N LYS A 71 9.62 11.80 -12.92
CA LYS A 71 9.38 11.84 -14.38
C LYS A 71 8.76 10.57 -14.91
N SER A 72 8.60 9.55 -14.08
CA SER A 72 7.97 8.29 -14.45
C SER A 72 6.50 8.52 -14.84
N THR A 73 6.05 7.77 -15.85
CA THR A 73 4.64 7.80 -16.26
C THR A 73 3.81 6.95 -15.30
N PHE A 74 2.73 7.53 -14.77
CA PHE A 74 1.77 6.77 -13.96
C PHE A 74 0.66 6.18 -14.81
N TYR A 75 0.28 4.97 -14.45
CA TYR A 75 -0.96 4.31 -14.90
C TYR A 75 -1.82 3.94 -13.71
N ILE A 76 -3.15 4.10 -13.84
CA ILE A 76 -4.14 3.67 -12.85
C ILE A 76 -4.86 2.45 -13.44
N MET A 77 -4.78 1.32 -12.74
CA MET A 77 -5.37 0.07 -13.21
C MET A 77 -6.51 -0.39 -12.28
N ASN A 78 -7.49 -1.10 -12.87
CA ASN A 78 -8.62 -1.69 -12.15
C ASN A 78 -8.20 -2.94 -11.39
N GLY A 79 -7.88 -2.79 -10.14
CA GLY A 79 -7.45 -3.85 -9.23
C GLY A 79 -6.68 -3.22 -8.09
N GLU A 80 -6.61 -3.90 -6.98
CA GLU A 80 -5.84 -3.40 -5.84
C GLU A 80 -4.32 -3.64 -6.06
N GLY A 81 -3.47 -3.26 -5.07
CA GLY A 81 -2.01 -3.26 -5.20
C GLY A 81 -1.39 -4.53 -5.82
N ILE A 82 -1.95 -5.72 -5.54
CA ILE A 82 -1.46 -6.99 -6.09
C ILE A 82 -1.49 -7.01 -7.62
N LEU A 83 -2.52 -6.42 -8.26
CA LEU A 83 -2.56 -6.32 -9.72
C LEU A 83 -1.37 -5.49 -10.24
N GLY A 84 -0.98 -4.43 -9.56
CA GLY A 84 0.18 -3.63 -9.95
C GLY A 84 1.49 -4.41 -9.88
N LEU A 85 1.67 -5.20 -8.82
CA LEU A 85 2.84 -6.07 -8.64
C LEU A 85 2.89 -7.16 -9.72
N GLU A 86 1.76 -7.82 -9.97
CA GLU A 86 1.64 -8.79 -11.06
C GLU A 86 1.90 -8.16 -12.42
N ALA A 87 1.33 -6.97 -12.69
CA ALA A 87 1.49 -6.27 -13.96
C ALA A 87 2.96 -5.86 -14.22
N ALA A 88 3.68 -5.45 -13.18
CA ALA A 88 5.12 -5.19 -13.28
C ALA A 88 5.87 -6.46 -13.67
N CYS A 89 5.63 -7.58 -12.97
CA CYS A 89 6.27 -8.86 -13.27
C CYS A 89 5.89 -9.39 -14.65
N ALA A 90 4.60 -9.38 -15.02
CA ALA A 90 4.11 -9.81 -16.34
C ALA A 90 4.75 -9.02 -17.49
N SER A 91 4.89 -7.71 -17.29
CA SER A 91 5.42 -6.81 -18.32
C SER A 91 6.95 -6.89 -18.44
N MET A 92 7.66 -7.24 -17.38
CA MET A 92 9.12 -7.30 -17.35
C MET A 92 9.68 -8.71 -17.62
N THR A 93 8.96 -9.78 -17.25
CA THR A 93 9.47 -11.16 -17.31
C THR A 93 9.25 -11.79 -18.67
N GLU A 94 10.28 -12.41 -19.22
CA GLU A 94 10.22 -13.38 -20.31
C GLU A 94 10.69 -14.75 -19.84
N LYS A 95 10.34 -15.79 -20.56
CA LYS A 95 10.72 -17.16 -20.22
C LYS A 95 12.24 -17.30 -20.06
N GLY A 96 12.66 -17.75 -18.87
CA GLY A 96 14.05 -17.97 -18.52
C GLY A 96 14.82 -16.73 -18.08
N ASP A 97 14.17 -15.55 -17.99
CA ASP A 97 14.80 -14.39 -17.34
C ASP A 97 15.06 -14.68 -15.88
N ARG A 98 16.28 -14.40 -15.42
CA ARG A 98 16.64 -14.47 -14.01
C ARG A 98 16.23 -13.18 -13.31
N VAL A 99 15.50 -13.32 -12.23
CA VAL A 99 14.98 -12.19 -11.44
C VAL A 99 15.38 -12.36 -9.98
N LEU A 100 16.02 -11.34 -9.41
CA LEU A 100 16.41 -11.33 -8.02
C LEU A 100 15.22 -10.91 -7.14
N VAL A 101 14.82 -11.76 -6.20
CA VAL A 101 13.77 -11.48 -5.24
C VAL A 101 14.40 -11.20 -3.87
N LEU A 102 14.34 -9.94 -3.42
CA LEU A 102 14.82 -9.55 -2.10
C LEU A 102 13.72 -9.83 -1.08
N ASP A 103 13.94 -10.85 -0.26
CA ASP A 103 12.98 -11.38 0.70
C ASP A 103 13.37 -11.01 2.13
N ASN A 104 12.60 -10.10 2.76
CA ASN A 104 12.61 -9.87 4.20
C ASN A 104 11.20 -9.68 4.76
N GLY A 105 10.22 -10.31 4.13
CA GLY A 105 8.81 -10.25 4.53
C GLY A 105 7.88 -10.99 3.57
N VAL A 106 6.60 -11.06 3.96
CA VAL A 106 5.59 -11.84 3.24
C VAL A 106 5.44 -11.42 1.79
N TYR A 107 5.36 -10.10 1.53
CA TYR A 107 5.19 -9.57 0.17
C TYR A 107 6.49 -9.62 -0.64
N GLY A 108 7.66 -9.48 0.01
CA GLY A 108 8.95 -9.64 -0.65
C GLY A 108 9.07 -11.03 -1.28
N LYS A 109 8.86 -12.06 -0.48
CA LYS A 109 8.85 -13.46 -0.94
C LYS A 109 7.79 -13.73 -2.02
N GLY A 110 6.62 -13.12 -1.89
CA GLY A 110 5.48 -13.34 -2.78
C GLY A 110 5.73 -12.95 -4.25
N PHE A 111 6.73 -12.11 -4.54
CA PHE A 111 7.09 -11.81 -5.91
C PHE A 111 7.57 -13.03 -6.72
N ALA A 112 8.11 -14.04 -6.04
CA ALA A 112 8.55 -15.27 -6.71
C ALA A 112 7.40 -15.96 -7.46
N ASP A 113 6.20 -15.98 -6.86
CA ASP A 113 5.02 -16.61 -7.48
C ASP A 113 4.65 -15.91 -8.80
N PHE A 114 4.72 -14.58 -8.88
CA PHE A 114 4.46 -13.85 -10.13
C PHE A 114 5.52 -14.11 -11.19
N ILE A 115 6.79 -14.11 -10.79
CA ILE A 115 7.91 -14.35 -11.72
C ILE A 115 7.80 -15.74 -12.34
N GLU A 116 7.55 -16.77 -11.53
CA GLU A 116 7.38 -18.15 -11.96
C GLU A 116 6.13 -18.33 -12.84
N LEU A 117 5.02 -17.63 -12.52
CA LEU A 117 3.80 -17.63 -13.33
C LEU A 117 4.08 -17.20 -14.77
N TYR A 118 4.97 -16.21 -14.95
CA TYR A 118 5.41 -15.72 -16.27
C TYR A 118 6.68 -16.41 -16.79
N GLN A 119 7.01 -17.59 -16.24
CA GLN A 119 8.09 -18.50 -16.67
C GLN A 119 9.50 -17.92 -16.51
N GLY A 120 9.69 -16.93 -15.63
CA GLY A 120 10.99 -16.47 -15.18
C GLY A 120 11.59 -17.43 -14.15
N GLU A 121 12.88 -17.25 -13.86
CA GLU A 121 13.60 -17.92 -12.80
C GLU A 121 13.72 -16.96 -11.60
N ALA A 122 12.93 -17.20 -10.53
CA ALA A 122 12.99 -16.41 -9.31
C ALA A 122 14.17 -16.87 -8.44
N VAL A 123 15.15 -16.01 -8.26
CA VAL A 123 16.28 -16.24 -7.33
C VAL A 123 15.99 -15.48 -6.03
N VAL A 124 15.49 -16.22 -5.02
CA VAL A 124 15.10 -15.64 -3.74
C VAL A 124 16.31 -15.53 -2.82
N VAL A 125 16.58 -14.30 -2.36
CA VAL A 125 17.62 -14.03 -1.36
C VAL A 125 16.95 -13.49 -0.11
N SER A 126 16.95 -14.32 0.95
CA SER A 126 16.31 -14.00 2.21
C SER A 126 17.25 -13.24 3.14
N PHE A 127 16.71 -12.21 3.79
CA PHE A 127 17.35 -11.38 4.82
C PHE A 127 16.64 -11.56 6.16
N ASP A 128 17.15 -10.91 7.20
CA ASP A 128 16.52 -10.93 8.52
C ASP A 128 15.12 -10.25 8.45
N TYR A 129 14.10 -10.93 9.00
CA TYR A 129 12.72 -10.44 9.00
C TYR A 129 12.40 -9.46 10.14
N HIS A 130 13.37 -9.19 11.03
CA HIS A 130 13.19 -8.24 12.15
C HIS A 130 13.82 -6.88 11.90
N ARG A 131 14.45 -6.68 10.75
CA ARG A 131 15.14 -5.43 10.39
C ARG A 131 15.12 -5.19 8.87
N PRO A 132 15.37 -3.96 8.43
CA PRO A 132 15.52 -3.65 7.01
C PRO A 132 16.68 -4.40 6.36
N ILE A 133 16.60 -4.56 5.04
CA ILE A 133 17.70 -5.13 4.25
C ILE A 133 18.95 -4.25 4.38
N ASP A 134 20.06 -4.84 4.81
CA ASP A 134 21.36 -4.15 4.85
C ASP A 134 21.97 -4.12 3.45
N ALA A 135 22.23 -2.91 2.95
CA ALA A 135 22.89 -2.71 1.65
C ALA A 135 24.28 -3.36 1.56
N LYS A 136 24.98 -3.54 2.68
CA LYS A 136 26.28 -4.24 2.68
C LYS A 136 26.10 -5.75 2.46
N GLU A 137 25.10 -6.35 3.11
CA GLU A 137 24.76 -7.77 2.90
C GLU A 137 24.34 -8.00 1.43
N LEU A 138 23.49 -7.13 0.88
CA LEU A 138 23.09 -7.18 -0.52
C LEU A 138 24.32 -7.03 -1.45
N LYS A 139 25.21 -6.09 -1.18
CA LYS A 139 26.43 -5.89 -1.97
C LYS A 139 27.31 -7.15 -2.00
N VAL A 140 27.54 -7.78 -0.86
CA VAL A 140 28.30 -9.04 -0.76
C VAL A 140 27.70 -10.16 -1.60
N TYR A 141 26.37 -10.21 -1.70
CA TYR A 141 25.67 -11.14 -2.59
C TYR A 141 25.91 -10.78 -4.05
N LEU A 142 25.69 -9.51 -4.44
CA LEU A 142 25.83 -9.03 -5.82
C LEU A 142 27.27 -9.14 -6.36
N GLU A 143 28.29 -9.09 -5.53
CA GLU A 143 29.68 -9.35 -5.92
C GLU A 143 29.88 -10.79 -6.39
N LYS A 144 29.04 -11.72 -5.99
CA LYS A 144 29.10 -13.15 -6.36
C LYS A 144 28.19 -13.49 -7.53
N ASP A 145 27.00 -12.92 -7.54
CA ASP A 145 25.98 -13.15 -8.57
C ASP A 145 25.17 -11.87 -8.80
N HIS A 146 25.25 -11.31 -9.98
CA HIS A 146 24.52 -10.11 -10.40
C HIS A 146 23.95 -10.22 -11.82
N ASP A 147 23.87 -11.42 -12.37
CA ASP A 147 23.29 -11.68 -13.68
C ASP A 147 21.76 -11.79 -13.55
N PHE A 148 21.10 -10.65 -13.37
CA PHE A 148 19.66 -10.53 -13.23
C PHE A 148 19.10 -9.45 -14.15
N LYS A 149 17.96 -9.71 -14.78
CA LYS A 149 17.27 -8.71 -15.60
C LYS A 149 16.72 -7.56 -14.75
N TYR A 150 16.10 -7.91 -13.62
CA TYR A 150 15.62 -6.96 -12.63
C TYR A 150 15.57 -7.59 -11.24
N ALA A 151 15.38 -6.75 -10.23
CA ALA A 151 15.18 -7.17 -8.86
C ALA A 151 13.82 -6.65 -8.34
N THR A 152 13.18 -7.43 -7.46
CA THR A 152 11.98 -7.04 -6.74
C THR A 152 12.28 -6.82 -5.26
N LEU A 153 11.67 -5.79 -4.67
CA LEU A 153 11.76 -5.53 -3.23
C LEU A 153 10.54 -4.77 -2.74
N VAL A 154 10.28 -4.84 -1.43
CA VAL A 154 9.21 -4.11 -0.76
C VAL A 154 9.77 -2.88 -0.09
N HIS A 155 9.12 -1.71 -0.29
CA HIS A 155 9.47 -0.48 0.43
C HIS A 155 8.95 -0.54 1.88
N SER A 156 7.67 -0.83 2.06
CA SER A 156 7.04 -0.93 3.39
C SER A 156 6.21 -2.21 3.48
N ASP A 157 6.71 -3.22 4.22
CA ASP A 157 6.04 -4.51 4.37
C ASP A 157 4.97 -4.44 5.46
N THR A 158 3.72 -4.49 5.07
CA THR A 158 2.57 -4.34 6.00
C THR A 158 2.49 -5.45 7.06
N PRO A 159 2.79 -6.74 6.77
CA PRO A 159 2.73 -7.82 7.75
C PRO A 159 3.69 -7.66 8.93
N SER A 160 4.86 -7.11 8.70
CA SER A 160 5.94 -6.94 9.69
C SER A 160 6.09 -5.50 10.20
N GLY A 161 5.73 -4.51 9.37
CA GLY A 161 5.98 -3.10 9.63
C GLY A 161 7.40 -2.63 9.27
N ILE A 162 8.16 -3.42 8.49
CA ILE A 162 9.50 -3.04 8.02
C ILE A 162 9.41 -1.92 6.97
N LEU A 163 10.31 -0.96 7.07
CA LEU A 163 10.60 0.04 6.03
C LEU A 163 12.01 -0.21 5.47
N ASN A 164 12.09 -0.69 4.23
CA ASN A 164 13.36 -0.90 3.55
C ASN A 164 13.91 0.40 2.94
N PRO A 165 15.23 0.65 2.99
CA PRO A 165 15.86 1.87 2.48
C PRO A 165 16.02 1.82 0.95
N VAL A 166 14.91 1.94 0.22
CA VAL A 166 14.90 1.84 -1.26
C VAL A 166 15.80 2.87 -1.93
N GLU A 167 15.99 4.06 -1.33
CA GLU A 167 16.93 5.08 -1.81
C GLU A 167 18.40 4.65 -1.72
N THR A 168 18.72 3.58 -1.01
CA THR A 168 20.06 2.99 -0.94
C THR A 168 20.13 1.69 -1.74
N LEU A 169 19.10 0.85 -1.64
CA LEU A 169 19.09 -0.47 -2.26
C LEU A 169 18.95 -0.40 -3.79
N CYS A 170 18.03 0.44 -4.29
CA CYS A 170 17.81 0.53 -5.74
C CYS A 170 19.02 1.11 -6.50
N PRO A 171 19.67 2.21 -6.06
CA PRO A 171 20.90 2.66 -6.69
C PRO A 171 22.04 1.62 -6.65
N LEU A 172 22.12 0.84 -5.57
CA LEU A 172 23.09 -0.28 -5.51
C LEU A 172 22.80 -1.33 -6.59
N LEU A 173 21.55 -1.77 -6.74
CA LEU A 173 21.13 -2.70 -7.81
C LEU A 173 21.43 -2.13 -9.20
N LYS A 174 21.09 -0.86 -9.42
CA LYS A 174 21.37 -0.16 -10.69
C LYS A 174 22.86 -0.10 -11.02
N SER A 175 23.74 0.00 -10.02
CA SER A 175 25.20 0.00 -10.24
C SER A 175 25.72 -1.32 -10.80
N TYR A 176 24.96 -2.41 -10.67
CA TYR A 176 25.21 -3.72 -11.27
C TYR A 176 24.41 -3.95 -12.57
N GLY A 177 23.71 -2.93 -13.09
CA GLY A 177 22.89 -3.03 -14.31
C GLY A 177 21.54 -3.69 -14.12
N ILE A 178 21.12 -3.92 -12.87
CA ILE A 178 19.86 -4.58 -12.52
C ILE A 178 18.73 -3.54 -12.42
N MET A 179 17.63 -3.69 -13.17
CA MET A 179 16.46 -2.86 -13.04
C MET A 179 15.71 -3.17 -11.73
N THR A 180 14.82 -2.27 -11.30
CA THR A 180 14.13 -2.40 -10.00
C THR A 180 12.62 -2.32 -10.13
N VAL A 181 11.92 -3.25 -9.47
CA VAL A 181 10.47 -3.26 -9.26
C VAL A 181 10.21 -3.15 -7.76
N VAL A 182 9.58 -2.07 -7.33
CA VAL A 182 9.34 -1.77 -5.92
C VAL A 182 7.86 -1.84 -5.58
N ASP A 183 7.53 -2.69 -4.62
CA ASP A 183 6.25 -2.63 -3.92
C ASP A 183 6.26 -1.49 -2.90
N SER A 184 5.58 -0.41 -3.21
CA SER A 184 5.31 0.70 -2.29
C SER A 184 3.82 0.85 -2.01
N VAL A 185 3.06 -0.24 -2.10
CA VAL A 185 1.60 -0.23 -1.88
C VAL A 185 1.25 0.39 -0.53
N THR A 186 2.02 0.12 0.50
CA THR A 186 1.80 0.68 1.84
C THR A 186 2.59 1.96 2.09
N GLY A 187 3.80 2.07 1.56
CA GLY A 187 4.69 3.21 1.80
C GLY A 187 4.32 4.46 1.00
N MET A 188 3.84 4.29 -0.24
CA MET A 188 3.48 5.40 -1.11
C MET A 188 2.46 6.34 -0.42
N PHE A 189 2.78 7.63 -0.34
CA PHE A 189 2.04 8.68 0.38
C PHE A 189 2.00 8.56 1.93
N GLY A 190 2.63 7.57 2.54
CA GLY A 190 2.69 7.40 4.00
C GLY A 190 4.09 7.53 4.56
N ASP A 191 5.07 6.93 3.89
CA ASP A 191 6.49 7.07 4.13
C ASP A 191 7.11 7.97 3.05
N GLU A 192 8.23 8.64 3.35
CA GLU A 192 8.95 9.45 2.39
C GLU A 192 9.47 8.57 1.24
N LEU A 193 9.19 8.96 0.02
CA LEU A 193 9.59 8.26 -1.19
C LEU A 193 9.85 9.24 -2.32
N SER A 194 11.06 9.23 -2.86
CA SER A 194 11.40 9.91 -4.12
C SER A 194 11.81 8.86 -5.16
N ILE A 195 10.91 8.61 -6.11
CA ILE A 195 11.07 7.54 -7.12
C ILE A 195 12.32 7.79 -7.97
N ASP A 196 12.53 9.03 -8.43
CA ASP A 196 13.68 9.37 -9.28
C ASP A 196 15.00 9.34 -8.51
N LYS A 197 15.04 9.86 -7.27
CA LYS A 197 16.22 9.82 -6.42
C LYS A 197 16.61 8.39 -6.04
N ALA A 198 15.63 7.54 -5.76
CA ALA A 198 15.84 6.12 -5.52
C ALA A 198 16.12 5.33 -6.80
N GLN A 199 16.06 5.93 -7.99
CA GLN A 199 16.28 5.30 -9.29
C GLN A 199 15.39 4.05 -9.53
N ILE A 200 14.15 4.11 -9.09
CA ILE A 200 13.20 3.01 -9.23
C ILE A 200 12.69 2.95 -10.66
N ASP A 201 12.72 1.76 -11.28
CA ASP A 201 12.24 1.58 -12.66
C ASP A 201 10.73 1.36 -12.72
N ILE A 202 10.16 0.55 -11.82
CA ILE A 202 8.72 0.40 -11.66
C ILE A 202 8.37 0.49 -10.16
N CYS A 203 7.44 1.39 -9.81
CA CYS A 203 6.96 1.54 -8.44
C CYS A 203 5.45 1.35 -8.39
N CYS A 204 5.00 0.39 -7.57
CA CYS A 204 3.59 0.04 -7.43
C CYS A 204 3.00 0.60 -6.14
N GLY A 205 1.84 1.26 -6.24
CA GLY A 205 1.08 1.81 -5.13
C GLY A 205 -0.34 1.24 -5.04
N GLY A 206 -0.97 1.36 -3.88
CA GLY A 206 -2.36 0.94 -3.65
C GLY A 206 -3.24 2.07 -3.15
N SER A 207 -4.43 2.22 -3.72
CA SER A 207 -5.35 3.32 -3.40
C SER A 207 -5.87 3.28 -1.96
N GLN A 208 -6.07 2.09 -1.40
CA GLN A 208 -6.71 1.83 -0.11
C GLN A 208 -5.77 1.93 1.10
N LYS A 209 -4.52 2.29 0.90
CA LYS A 209 -3.50 2.38 1.95
C LYS A 209 -3.34 3.83 2.43
N ALA A 210 -2.11 4.31 2.60
CA ALA A 210 -1.86 5.66 3.12
C ALA A 210 -2.55 6.77 2.32
N LEU A 211 -2.85 6.58 1.05
CA LEU A 211 -3.63 7.54 0.25
C LEU A 211 -5.07 7.73 0.75
N SER A 212 -5.66 6.74 1.41
CA SER A 212 -7.06 6.75 1.89
C SER A 212 -8.08 6.98 0.78
N ALA A 213 -7.78 6.50 -0.41
CA ALA A 213 -8.73 6.40 -1.52
C ALA A 213 -9.52 5.09 -1.46
N PRO A 214 -10.57 4.91 -2.27
CA PRO A 214 -11.32 3.67 -2.31
C PRO A 214 -10.44 2.47 -2.68
N PRO A 215 -10.68 1.27 -2.13
CA PRO A 215 -10.02 0.05 -2.60
C PRO A 215 -10.42 -0.27 -4.04
N GLY A 216 -9.56 -0.95 -4.79
CA GLY A 216 -9.84 -1.41 -6.15
C GLY A 216 -9.05 -0.70 -7.24
N LEU A 217 -8.11 0.18 -6.88
CA LEU A 217 -7.17 0.78 -7.83
C LEU A 217 -5.72 0.53 -7.40
N THR A 218 -4.88 0.23 -8.38
CA THR A 218 -3.42 0.30 -8.24
C THR A 218 -2.87 1.42 -9.10
N MET A 219 -1.81 2.07 -8.61
CA MET A 219 -1.08 3.10 -9.33
C MET A 219 0.33 2.56 -9.61
N VAL A 220 0.72 2.56 -10.88
CA VAL A 220 2.02 2.05 -11.29
C VAL A 220 2.82 3.15 -11.97
N ALA A 221 3.93 3.56 -11.37
CA ALA A 221 4.90 4.47 -11.98
C ALA A 221 5.90 3.65 -12.81
N VAL A 222 6.09 4.02 -14.06
CA VAL A 222 6.95 3.32 -15.02
C VAL A 222 7.99 4.29 -15.56
N SER A 223 9.28 3.99 -15.34
CA SER A 223 10.39 4.77 -15.88
C SER A 223 10.54 4.56 -17.39
N GLU A 224 11.21 5.50 -18.06
CA GLU A 224 11.56 5.35 -19.48
C GLU A 224 12.43 4.12 -19.72
N THR A 225 13.31 3.77 -18.79
CA THR A 225 14.15 2.56 -18.87
C THR A 225 13.30 1.29 -18.85
N ALA A 226 12.33 1.20 -17.94
CA ALA A 226 11.42 0.04 -17.87
C ALA A 226 10.53 -0.03 -19.12
N ARG A 227 10.00 1.11 -19.58
CA ARG A 227 9.19 1.20 -20.79
C ARG A 227 9.97 0.68 -22.02
N LYS A 228 11.20 1.11 -22.19
CA LYS A 228 12.08 0.65 -23.25
C LYS A 228 12.32 -0.87 -23.15
N ALA A 229 12.62 -1.39 -21.98
CA ALA A 229 12.83 -2.83 -21.76
C ALA A 229 11.59 -3.65 -22.10
N MET A 230 10.38 -3.15 -21.83
CA MET A 230 9.13 -3.79 -22.23
C MET A 230 8.94 -3.83 -23.76
N HIS A 231 9.34 -2.78 -24.48
CA HIS A 231 9.29 -2.77 -25.96
C HIS A 231 10.36 -3.65 -26.61
N GLU A 232 11.52 -3.82 -25.98
CA GLU A 232 12.61 -4.66 -26.47
C GLU A 232 12.40 -6.16 -26.24
N ARG A 233 11.27 -6.56 -25.66
CA ARG A 233 10.91 -7.97 -25.44
C ARG A 233 10.84 -8.73 -26.77
N LYS A 234 11.25 -9.99 -26.72
CA LYS A 234 11.18 -10.93 -27.87
C LYS A 234 9.83 -11.59 -27.99
N THR A 235 9.07 -11.63 -26.88
CA THR A 235 7.75 -12.28 -26.81
C THR A 235 6.70 -11.28 -26.33
N PRO A 236 5.43 -11.39 -26.78
CA PRO A 236 4.34 -10.58 -26.25
C PRO A 236 4.18 -10.77 -24.74
N ILE A 237 3.73 -9.73 -24.05
CA ILE A 237 3.35 -9.82 -22.62
C ILE A 237 2.18 -10.79 -22.51
N ALA A 238 2.35 -11.86 -21.70
CA ALA A 238 1.39 -12.98 -21.60
C ALA A 238 0.20 -12.67 -20.68
N SER A 239 -0.29 -11.44 -20.73
CA SER A 239 -1.49 -11.00 -20.00
C SER A 239 -2.19 -9.90 -20.78
N PHE A 240 -3.52 -9.81 -20.66
CA PHE A 240 -4.29 -8.69 -21.17
C PHE A 240 -4.46 -7.60 -20.10
N TYR A 241 -4.95 -7.97 -18.90
CA TYR A 241 -5.16 -7.03 -17.80
C TYR A 241 -3.84 -6.55 -17.15
N ALA A 242 -2.94 -7.49 -16.85
CA ALA A 242 -1.64 -7.20 -16.24
C ALA A 242 -0.58 -6.86 -17.30
N ASN A 243 -0.91 -5.97 -18.24
CA ASN A 243 -0.02 -5.53 -19.32
C ASN A 243 0.09 -4.00 -19.31
N LEU A 244 1.22 -3.47 -18.83
CA LEU A 244 1.44 -2.04 -18.70
C LEU A 244 1.51 -1.31 -20.04
N LEU A 245 1.96 -1.95 -21.11
CA LEU A 245 2.03 -1.34 -22.44
C LEU A 245 0.67 -1.03 -23.05
N THR A 246 -0.41 -1.72 -22.61
CA THR A 246 -1.76 -1.45 -23.13
C THR A 246 -2.29 -0.07 -22.75
N PHE A 247 -1.66 0.58 -21.76
CA PHE A 247 -2.01 1.94 -21.37
C PHE A 247 -1.17 3.02 -22.06
N GLU A 248 -0.15 2.66 -22.82
CA GLU A 248 0.84 3.62 -23.30
C GLU A 248 0.24 4.72 -24.18
N THR A 249 -0.69 4.35 -25.06
CA THR A 249 -1.32 5.27 -26.03
C THR A 249 -2.77 5.60 -25.70
N TYR A 250 -3.22 5.32 -24.45
CA TYR A 250 -4.63 5.48 -24.09
C TYR A 250 -5.19 6.88 -24.39
N TYR A 251 -4.34 7.91 -24.22
CA TYR A 251 -4.75 9.29 -24.40
C TYR A 251 -4.76 9.71 -25.87
N GLU A 252 -3.73 9.36 -26.63
CA GLU A 252 -3.59 9.64 -28.07
C GLU A 252 -4.67 8.93 -28.89
N ASP A 253 -4.93 7.66 -28.56
CA ASP A 253 -5.91 6.83 -29.24
C ASP A 253 -7.34 7.01 -28.71
N MET A 254 -7.51 7.79 -27.62
CA MET A 254 -8.80 7.92 -26.91
C MET A 254 -9.41 6.56 -26.60
N HIS A 255 -8.57 5.62 -26.15
CA HIS A 255 -8.96 4.25 -25.93
C HIS A 255 -8.26 3.63 -24.72
N PHE A 256 -9.03 3.24 -23.70
CA PHE A 256 -8.51 2.42 -22.60
C PHE A 256 -8.62 0.93 -22.97
N PRO A 257 -7.68 0.08 -22.51
CA PRO A 257 -7.72 -1.36 -22.80
C PRO A 257 -8.97 -2.03 -22.24
N TYR A 258 -9.58 -1.47 -21.21
CA TYR A 258 -10.83 -1.90 -20.58
C TYR A 258 -11.53 -0.74 -19.88
N THR A 259 -12.83 -0.90 -19.57
CA THR A 259 -13.64 0.16 -18.95
C THR A 259 -13.07 0.59 -17.61
N GLN A 260 -12.79 1.87 -17.46
CA GLN A 260 -12.24 2.45 -16.25
C GLN A 260 -13.34 2.70 -15.19
N PRO A 261 -13.07 2.50 -13.88
CA PRO A 261 -14.02 2.72 -12.80
C PRO A 261 -14.11 4.21 -12.44
N ILE A 262 -15.01 4.91 -13.10
CA ILE A 262 -15.14 6.38 -13.03
C ILE A 262 -15.21 6.89 -11.60
N SER A 263 -16.11 6.32 -10.78
CA SER A 263 -16.35 6.76 -9.40
C SER A 263 -15.13 6.55 -8.51
N ASP A 264 -14.37 5.47 -8.72
CA ASP A 264 -13.17 5.19 -7.93
C ASP A 264 -12.02 6.11 -8.32
N ILE A 265 -11.89 6.45 -9.61
CA ILE A 265 -10.91 7.44 -10.10
C ILE A 265 -11.25 8.85 -9.59
N TYR A 266 -12.52 9.22 -9.50
CA TYR A 266 -12.93 10.47 -8.83
C TYR A 266 -12.53 10.47 -7.35
N GLY A 267 -12.75 9.34 -6.65
CA GLY A 267 -12.33 9.18 -5.26
C GLY A 267 -10.82 9.25 -5.09
N LEU A 268 -10.06 8.61 -6.00
CA LEU A 268 -8.60 8.67 -6.03
C LEU A 268 -8.10 10.12 -6.19
N ARG A 269 -8.67 10.88 -7.14
CA ARG A 269 -8.29 12.27 -7.36
C ARG A 269 -8.57 13.14 -6.14
N ALA A 270 -9.71 12.99 -5.50
CA ALA A 270 -10.03 13.72 -4.28
C ALA A 270 -9.06 13.43 -3.14
N ALA A 271 -8.65 12.17 -2.99
CA ALA A 271 -7.65 11.76 -1.99
C ALA A 271 -6.26 12.35 -2.31
N LEU A 272 -5.86 12.41 -3.59
CA LEU A 272 -4.61 13.06 -4.00
C LEU A 272 -4.62 14.57 -3.72
N GLU A 273 -5.75 15.24 -3.88
CA GLU A 273 -5.89 16.65 -3.53
C GLU A 273 -5.79 16.88 -2.02
N ASP A 274 -6.27 15.95 -1.20
CA ASP A 274 -6.09 16.00 0.26
C ASP A 274 -4.61 15.81 0.64
N VAL A 275 -3.91 14.87 -0.02
CA VAL A 275 -2.45 14.67 0.17
C VAL A 275 -1.65 15.92 -0.20
N GLU A 276 -1.96 16.55 -1.31
CA GLU A 276 -1.28 17.77 -1.78
C GLU A 276 -1.43 18.94 -0.81
N ARG A 277 -2.60 19.06 -0.16
CA ARG A 277 -2.87 20.10 0.84
C ARG A 277 -2.22 19.82 2.19
N ASP A 278 -1.91 18.56 2.49
CA ASP A 278 -1.39 18.11 3.79
C ASP A 278 0.14 18.12 3.80
N THR A 279 0.70 19.31 3.96
CA THR A 279 2.16 19.55 3.96
C THR A 279 2.90 18.88 5.12
N ASN A 280 2.18 18.51 6.20
CA ASN A 280 2.75 17.89 7.38
C ASN A 280 2.58 16.35 7.39
N ARG A 281 2.11 15.77 6.30
CA ARG A 281 1.70 14.37 6.22
C ARG A 281 2.79 13.39 6.69
N PHE A 282 3.97 13.44 6.12
CA PHE A 282 5.06 12.51 6.48
C PHE A 282 5.55 12.73 7.92
N TRP A 283 5.67 13.98 8.34
CA TRP A 283 6.01 14.30 9.72
C TRP A 283 4.97 13.75 10.70
N ARG A 284 3.67 13.95 10.44
CA ARG A 284 2.58 13.44 11.26
C ARG A 284 2.59 11.91 11.36
N HIS A 285 2.77 11.19 10.24
CA HIS A 285 2.90 9.74 10.26
C HIS A 285 4.09 9.30 11.13
N LYS A 286 5.23 9.92 10.96
CA LYS A 286 6.47 9.64 11.72
C LYS A 286 6.29 9.81 13.23
N VAL A 287 5.73 10.96 13.64
CA VAL A 287 5.50 11.29 15.07
C VAL A 287 4.50 10.31 15.68
N ILE A 288 3.34 10.11 15.04
CA ILE A 288 2.33 9.16 15.52
C ILE A 288 2.90 7.75 15.63
N ALA A 289 3.58 7.26 14.61
CA ALA A 289 4.18 5.94 14.61
C ALA A 289 5.20 5.76 15.75
N LYS A 290 6.05 6.77 15.98
CA LYS A 290 7.02 6.76 17.07
C LYS A 290 6.33 6.72 18.43
N ALA A 291 5.31 7.57 18.63
CA ALA A 291 4.55 7.61 19.88
C ALA A 291 3.79 6.30 20.15
N VAL A 292 3.16 5.68 19.13
CA VAL A 292 2.50 4.37 19.26
C VAL A 292 3.49 3.30 19.72
N ARG A 293 4.65 3.22 19.10
CA ARG A 293 5.68 2.21 19.44
C ARG A 293 6.24 2.43 20.86
N GLN A 294 6.51 3.67 21.22
CA GLN A 294 6.99 4.03 22.56
C GLN A 294 5.95 3.63 23.61
N THR A 295 4.69 4.02 23.42
CA THR A 295 3.58 3.70 24.31
C THR A 295 3.40 2.20 24.51
N LEU A 296 3.38 1.42 23.41
CA LEU A 296 3.27 -0.04 23.50
C LEU A 296 4.44 -0.67 24.26
N SER A 297 5.67 -0.21 23.99
CA SER A 297 6.87 -0.71 24.69
C SER A 297 6.86 -0.39 26.17
N GLU A 298 6.50 0.84 26.58
CA GLU A 298 6.41 1.26 27.99
C GLU A 298 5.28 0.53 28.73
N ALA A 299 4.21 0.15 28.01
CA ALA A 299 3.14 -0.69 28.52
C ALA A 299 3.53 -2.17 28.69
N GLY A 300 4.71 -2.57 28.24
CA GLY A 300 5.20 -3.96 28.27
C GLY A 300 4.77 -4.81 27.09
N VAL A 301 4.18 -4.23 26.05
CA VAL A 301 3.83 -4.92 24.80
C VAL A 301 5.06 -5.06 23.92
N LYS A 302 5.42 -6.28 23.57
CA LYS A 302 6.64 -6.57 22.80
C LYS A 302 6.44 -6.24 21.31
N LEU A 303 7.20 -5.29 20.79
CA LEU A 303 7.24 -4.99 19.36
C LEU A 303 7.91 -6.12 18.57
N TYR A 304 7.51 -6.27 17.31
CA TYR A 304 8.07 -7.31 16.44
C TYR A 304 9.47 -6.95 15.92
N LEU A 305 9.64 -5.72 15.45
CA LEU A 305 10.90 -5.27 14.87
C LEU A 305 11.87 -4.77 15.95
N GLU A 306 13.15 -4.82 15.62
CA GLU A 306 14.22 -4.20 16.41
C GLU A 306 14.45 -2.73 15.98
N ASP A 307 14.42 -2.47 14.67
CA ASP A 307 14.56 -1.14 14.05
C ASP A 307 13.90 -1.08 12.66
N GLY A 308 14.09 0.02 11.91
CA GLY A 308 13.62 0.17 10.54
C GLY A 308 12.11 0.13 10.37
N TYR A 309 11.41 0.77 11.29
CA TYR A 309 9.96 0.79 11.31
C TYR A 309 9.35 1.68 10.24
N ALA A 310 8.32 1.18 9.55
CA ALA A 310 7.44 2.01 8.74
C ALA A 310 6.68 3.04 9.61
N SER A 311 6.34 4.17 8.98
CA SER A 311 5.52 5.19 9.63
C SER A 311 4.01 4.93 9.50
N THR A 312 3.63 3.86 8.81
CA THR A 312 2.25 3.56 8.42
C THR A 312 1.59 2.46 9.26
N VAL A 313 2.40 1.61 9.88
CA VAL A 313 1.91 0.44 10.64
C VAL A 313 2.86 0.10 11.78
N THR A 314 2.31 -0.35 12.91
CA THR A 314 3.06 -0.94 14.00
C THR A 314 2.61 -2.38 14.22
N ALA A 315 3.57 -3.32 14.18
CA ALA A 315 3.37 -4.73 14.48
C ALA A 315 3.95 -5.09 15.85
N PHE A 316 3.19 -5.87 16.63
CA PHE A 316 3.58 -6.31 17.97
C PHE A 316 3.13 -7.76 18.20
N TYR A 317 3.82 -8.47 19.08
CA TYR A 317 3.46 -9.83 19.40
C TYR A 317 2.11 -9.92 20.12
N VAL A 318 1.33 -10.94 19.80
CA VAL A 318 0.15 -11.29 20.58
C VAL A 318 0.61 -11.58 22.01
N PRO A 319 0.04 -10.91 23.04
CA PRO A 319 0.41 -11.17 24.42
C PRO A 319 0.12 -12.60 24.85
N ASP A 320 0.98 -13.15 25.72
CA ASP A 320 0.81 -14.49 26.25
C ASP A 320 -0.58 -14.67 26.92
N GLY A 321 -1.23 -15.78 26.66
CA GLY A 321 -2.56 -16.10 27.19
C GLY A 321 -3.72 -15.61 26.30
N LEU A 322 -3.46 -14.85 25.25
CA LEU A 322 -4.46 -14.43 24.26
C LEU A 322 -4.18 -15.00 22.87
N THR A 323 -5.18 -14.93 22.02
CA THR A 323 -5.07 -15.14 20.58
C THR A 323 -5.33 -13.83 19.85
N ASP A 324 -4.78 -13.68 18.64
CA ASP A 324 -5.07 -12.56 17.76
C ASP A 324 -6.58 -12.41 17.51
N LYS A 325 -7.27 -13.53 17.35
CA LYS A 325 -8.73 -13.56 17.14
C LYS A 325 -9.50 -12.97 18.32
N GLN A 326 -9.15 -13.32 19.56
CA GLN A 326 -9.81 -12.76 20.75
C GLN A 326 -9.65 -11.24 20.81
N ILE A 327 -8.44 -10.75 20.57
CA ILE A 327 -8.18 -9.30 20.56
C ILE A 327 -9.00 -8.62 19.47
N MET A 328 -9.00 -9.15 18.24
CA MET A 328 -9.75 -8.56 17.12
C MET A 328 -11.26 -8.56 17.37
N ASP A 329 -11.82 -9.67 17.83
CA ASP A 329 -13.25 -9.80 18.11
C ASP A 329 -13.68 -8.79 19.19
N GLU A 330 -12.94 -8.68 20.29
CA GLU A 330 -13.29 -7.75 21.38
C GLU A 330 -13.10 -6.29 20.99
N MET A 331 -12.06 -5.94 20.25
CA MET A 331 -11.89 -4.60 19.70
C MET A 331 -13.06 -4.21 18.81
N LEU A 332 -13.54 -5.13 17.98
CA LEU A 332 -14.68 -4.88 17.09
C LEU A 332 -16.00 -4.82 17.86
N GLU A 333 -16.30 -5.83 18.68
CA GLU A 333 -17.63 -5.99 19.31
C GLU A 333 -17.87 -4.95 20.42
N LYS A 334 -16.84 -4.66 21.23
CA LYS A 334 -16.97 -3.77 22.39
C LYS A 334 -16.63 -2.32 22.08
N HIS A 335 -15.73 -2.07 21.11
CA HIS A 335 -15.20 -0.73 20.86
C HIS A 335 -15.47 -0.20 19.45
N HIS A 336 -16.02 -1.02 18.55
CA HIS A 336 -16.26 -0.69 17.14
C HIS A 336 -14.97 -0.26 16.40
N ILE A 337 -13.83 -0.83 16.78
CA ILE A 337 -12.52 -0.57 16.19
C ILE A 337 -12.00 -1.84 15.51
N ILE A 338 -11.56 -1.71 14.27
CA ILE A 338 -10.96 -2.81 13.51
C ILE A 338 -9.45 -2.66 13.51
N ILE A 339 -8.76 -3.55 14.22
CA ILE A 339 -7.33 -3.82 14.06
C ILE A 339 -7.16 -5.20 13.41
N SER A 340 -5.93 -5.62 13.08
CA SER A 340 -5.75 -6.90 12.42
C SER A 340 -4.60 -7.73 12.98
N GLY A 341 -4.72 -9.05 12.90
CA GLY A 341 -3.60 -9.97 12.99
C GLY A 341 -2.67 -9.83 11.78
N SER A 342 -1.61 -10.65 11.71
CA SER A 342 -0.68 -10.65 10.58
C SER A 342 -0.96 -11.80 9.60
N LEU A 343 -0.07 -11.97 8.59
CA LEU A 343 -0.23 -12.87 7.44
C LEU A 343 0.94 -13.85 7.34
N GLY A 344 0.80 -14.88 6.51
CA GLY A 344 1.85 -15.87 6.25
C GLY A 344 2.33 -16.54 7.54
N ASP A 345 3.64 -16.63 7.70
CA ASP A 345 4.29 -17.24 8.89
C ASP A 345 4.12 -16.42 10.18
N LEU A 346 3.64 -15.20 10.08
CA LEU A 346 3.35 -14.29 11.19
C LEU A 346 1.89 -14.37 11.68
N LYS A 347 1.04 -15.11 10.98
CA LYS A 347 -0.38 -15.31 11.33
C LYS A 347 -0.51 -15.94 12.71
N GLY A 348 -1.40 -15.37 13.53
CA GLY A 348 -1.63 -15.81 14.91
C GLY A 348 -0.53 -15.40 15.91
N LYS A 349 0.60 -14.85 15.43
CA LYS A 349 1.72 -14.44 16.27
C LYS A 349 1.75 -12.94 16.52
N LEU A 350 1.27 -12.14 15.56
CA LEU A 350 1.34 -10.68 15.61
C LEU A 350 -0.02 -10.04 15.47
N MET A 351 -0.16 -8.92 16.17
CA MET A 351 -1.19 -7.90 15.96
C MET A 351 -0.61 -6.70 15.23
N ARG A 352 -1.46 -5.98 14.50
CA ARG A 352 -1.05 -4.76 13.77
C ARG A 352 -2.06 -3.64 13.96
N ILE A 353 -1.54 -2.43 14.18
CA ILE A 353 -2.31 -1.19 14.15
C ILE A 353 -1.84 -0.39 12.94
N GLY A 354 -2.77 -0.07 12.04
CA GLY A 354 -2.53 0.74 10.85
C GLY A 354 -2.86 2.21 11.14
N HIS A 355 -1.84 2.99 11.45
CA HIS A 355 -1.94 4.44 11.66
C HIS A 355 -1.47 5.18 10.40
N MET A 356 -2.21 5.01 9.30
CA MET A 356 -1.86 5.55 7.98
C MET A 356 -3.01 6.34 7.35
N GLY A 357 -2.67 7.28 6.48
CA GLY A 357 -3.65 8.08 5.76
C GLY A 357 -4.51 8.92 6.70
N ASN A 358 -5.82 8.85 6.54
CA ASN A 358 -6.77 9.56 7.40
C ASN A 358 -6.82 9.02 8.84
N ASN A 359 -6.39 7.78 9.06
CA ASN A 359 -6.30 7.18 10.39
C ASN A 359 -5.01 7.55 11.14
N ALA A 360 -4.06 8.23 10.47
CA ALA A 360 -2.90 8.86 11.11
C ALA A 360 -3.34 10.18 11.79
N ASN A 361 -4.18 10.08 12.82
CA ASN A 361 -4.62 11.21 13.63
C ASN A 361 -4.67 10.84 15.12
N VAL A 362 -4.48 11.83 15.99
CA VAL A 362 -4.36 11.62 17.43
C VAL A 362 -5.61 10.98 18.03
N THR A 363 -6.81 11.37 17.58
CA THR A 363 -8.07 10.89 18.14
C THR A 363 -8.28 9.41 17.91
N ASP A 364 -8.16 8.94 16.67
CA ASP A 364 -8.38 7.53 16.33
C ASP A 364 -7.33 6.64 16.98
N VAL A 365 -6.06 7.08 17.00
CA VAL A 365 -4.97 6.31 17.62
C VAL A 365 -5.13 6.26 19.14
N LYS A 366 -5.44 7.39 19.80
CA LYS A 366 -5.74 7.42 21.23
C LYS A 366 -6.85 6.43 21.60
N ASN A 367 -7.99 6.52 20.90
CA ASN A 367 -9.14 5.67 21.16
C ASN A 367 -8.79 4.18 20.96
N THR A 368 -8.00 3.86 19.94
CA THR A 368 -7.54 2.49 19.66
C THR A 368 -6.66 1.95 20.79
N LEU A 369 -5.71 2.74 21.26
CA LEU A 369 -4.81 2.33 22.34
C LEU A 369 -5.53 2.22 23.69
N SER A 370 -6.48 3.14 24.00
CA SER A 370 -7.33 2.99 25.17
C SER A 370 -8.22 1.75 25.13
N ALA A 371 -8.82 1.46 23.97
CA ALA A 371 -9.60 0.24 23.77
C ALA A 371 -8.73 -1.02 23.94
N LEU A 372 -7.53 -1.04 23.34
CA LEU A 372 -6.59 -2.15 23.51
C LEU A 372 -6.18 -2.32 24.98
N THR A 373 -5.99 -1.23 25.75
CA THR A 373 -5.75 -1.30 27.20
C THR A 373 -6.87 -2.05 27.90
N GLN A 374 -8.14 -1.72 27.62
CA GLN A 374 -9.29 -2.35 28.24
C GLN A 374 -9.38 -3.85 27.88
N VAL A 375 -9.12 -4.20 26.63
CA VAL A 375 -9.09 -5.61 26.18
C VAL A 375 -8.01 -6.38 26.94
N LEU A 376 -6.79 -5.86 27.03
CA LEU A 376 -5.69 -6.52 27.74
C LEU A 376 -5.99 -6.70 29.23
N GLN A 377 -6.51 -5.67 29.90
CA GLN A 377 -6.89 -5.71 31.33
C GLN A 377 -8.02 -6.69 31.61
N ALA A 378 -8.98 -6.84 30.68
CA ALA A 378 -10.07 -7.81 30.81
C ALA A 378 -9.58 -9.28 30.81
N HIS A 379 -8.36 -9.53 30.34
CA HIS A 379 -7.69 -10.83 30.33
C HIS A 379 -6.51 -10.91 31.32
N ASP A 380 -6.55 -10.12 32.37
CA ASP A 380 -5.55 -10.11 33.46
C ASP A 380 -4.11 -9.78 32.98
N ILE A 381 -3.96 -9.19 31.79
CA ILE A 381 -2.67 -8.68 31.31
C ILE A 381 -2.43 -7.30 31.94
N SER A 382 -1.37 -7.21 32.71
CA SER A 382 -1.03 -5.99 33.42
C SER A 382 -0.53 -4.92 32.45
N VAL A 383 -1.27 -3.82 32.37
CA VAL A 383 -0.87 -2.59 31.68
C VAL A 383 -0.81 -1.48 32.74
N LYS A 384 0.32 -0.79 32.83
CA LYS A 384 0.61 0.17 33.94
C LYS A 384 -0.36 1.33 34.00
N GLU A 385 -0.85 1.77 32.83
CA GLU A 385 -1.76 2.91 32.66
C GLU A 385 -2.54 2.80 31.35
N ASP A 386 -3.51 3.67 31.11
CA ASP A 386 -4.20 3.73 29.82
C ASP A 386 -3.23 4.15 28.71
N MET A 387 -3.05 3.28 27.71
CA MET A 387 -2.11 3.50 26.61
C MET A 387 -2.53 4.68 25.72
N GLY A 388 -3.82 5.01 25.63
CA GLY A 388 -4.27 6.18 24.87
C GLY A 388 -3.88 7.49 25.54
N GLU A 389 -3.97 7.58 26.88
CA GLU A 389 -3.50 8.75 27.62
C GLU A 389 -1.96 8.86 27.61
N ALA A 390 -1.25 7.73 27.73
CA ALA A 390 0.20 7.70 27.57
C ALA A 390 0.65 8.17 26.19
N PHE A 391 -0.05 7.75 25.15
CA PHE A 391 0.21 8.17 23.75
C PHE A 391 0.07 9.69 23.58
N VAL A 392 -0.98 10.30 24.15
CA VAL A 392 -1.17 11.76 24.05
C VAL A 392 -0.02 12.50 24.73
N ARG A 393 0.39 12.09 25.93
CA ARG A 393 1.57 12.69 26.60
C ARG A 393 2.83 12.53 25.77
N CYS A 394 3.02 11.35 25.16
CA CYS A 394 4.18 11.10 24.30
C CYS A 394 4.20 12.02 23.06
N ILE A 395 3.04 12.35 22.47
CA ILE A 395 2.94 13.35 21.40
C ILE A 395 3.31 14.76 21.90
N GLU A 396 2.77 15.18 23.05
CA GLU A 396 3.05 16.50 23.65
C GLU A 396 4.54 16.70 23.96
N GLU A 397 5.26 15.64 24.31
CA GLU A 397 6.71 15.68 24.56
C GLU A 397 7.56 15.72 23.27
N MET A 398 6.96 15.43 22.11
CA MET A 398 7.65 15.46 20.80
C MET A 398 7.44 16.76 20.02
N GLU A 399 6.51 17.61 20.45
CA GLU A 399 6.29 18.96 19.90
C GLU A 399 7.30 19.97 20.48
#